data_2ff62b231f56fbe82c4f164a9f0f9ab6
#
_entry.id   2ff62b231f56fbe82c4f164a9f0f9ab6
#
_cell.length_a   1.000
_cell.length_b   1.000
_cell.length_c   1.000
_cell.angle_alpha   90.00
_cell.angle_beta   90.00
_cell.angle_gamma   90.00
#
_symmetry.space_group_name_H-M   'P 1'
#
loop_
_entity.id
_entity.type
_entity.pdbx_description
1 polymer ?
#
loop_
_entity_poly.entity_id
_entity_poly.type
_entity_poly.pdbx_seq_one_letter_code
_entity_poly.pdbx_strand_id
1 'polypeptide(L)'
;MISKLSHHWRRWRYQQTVTQLQARRGGSGAMGQDVFVLELLGGMRAGCFVDIGASDGVSISNTFHLEREHGWRGLAVEPIPSIFEKLKAARRCQTLNACVSDRSGTARFTEVVDGTHMYSGLSEKMDERHIRRIRRAIERRGQGLTREIQVRCFTWAEALATAGIAKVDFLSLDTEGGGGLPNQVQCGLVEV
;
A
#
# COMPACT_ATOMS: atom_id res chain seq x y z
N MET A 1 10.28 -1.40 -32.26
CA MET A 1 8.99 -2.09 -32.36
C MET A 1 8.91 -3.37 -31.50
N ILE A 2 10.01 -4.07 -31.30
CA ILE A 2 10.09 -5.33 -30.51
C ILE A 2 9.89 -5.13 -29.00
N SER A 3 10.25 -3.96 -28.44
CA SER A 3 10.16 -3.69 -26.98
C SER A 3 8.73 -3.56 -26.43
N LYS A 4 7.78 -3.04 -27.22
CA LYS A 4 6.38 -2.89 -26.79
C LYS A 4 5.61 -4.22 -26.78
N LEU A 5 5.91 -5.11 -27.73
CA LEU A 5 5.32 -6.45 -27.79
C LEU A 5 5.79 -7.33 -26.62
N SER A 6 7.06 -7.22 -26.20
CA SER A 6 7.59 -7.95 -25.07
C SER A 6 6.94 -7.52 -23.74
N HIS A 7 6.61 -6.24 -23.58
CA HIS A 7 5.95 -5.71 -22.38
C HIS A 7 4.50 -6.18 -22.27
N HIS A 8 3.75 -6.17 -23.37
CA HIS A 8 2.36 -6.66 -23.41
C HIS A 8 2.28 -8.16 -23.13
N TRP A 9 3.21 -8.94 -23.72
CA TRP A 9 3.25 -10.39 -23.52
C TRP A 9 3.64 -10.78 -22.08
N ARG A 10 4.59 -10.07 -21.45
CA ARG A 10 4.97 -10.25 -20.04
C ARG A 10 3.79 -9.93 -19.11
N ARG A 11 3.11 -8.82 -19.35
CA ARG A 11 1.92 -8.41 -18.59
C ARG A 11 0.78 -9.42 -18.74
N TRP A 12 0.54 -9.93 -19.94
CA TRP A 12 -0.49 -10.96 -20.18
C TRP A 12 -0.15 -12.26 -19.46
N ARG A 13 1.09 -12.76 -19.54
CA ARG A 13 1.52 -13.96 -18.79
C ARG A 13 1.39 -13.77 -17.29
N TYR A 14 1.79 -12.62 -16.76
CA TYR A 14 1.65 -12.30 -15.35
C TYR A 14 0.18 -12.37 -14.93
N GLN A 15 -0.72 -11.72 -15.66
CA GLN A 15 -2.15 -11.76 -15.38
C GLN A 15 -2.73 -13.17 -15.44
N GLN A 16 -2.35 -14.00 -16.40
CA GLN A 16 -2.77 -15.41 -16.48
C GLN A 16 -2.28 -16.19 -15.25
N THR A 17 -1.03 -16.00 -14.84
CA THR A 17 -0.46 -16.64 -13.66
C THR A 17 -1.21 -16.19 -12.39
N VAL A 18 -1.44 -14.89 -12.23
CA VAL A 18 -2.20 -14.34 -11.10
C VAL A 18 -3.62 -14.91 -11.05
N THR A 19 -4.33 -14.91 -12.17
CA THR A 19 -5.68 -15.47 -12.24
C THR A 19 -5.72 -16.95 -11.83
N GLN A 20 -4.75 -17.75 -12.29
CA GLN A 20 -4.64 -19.15 -11.91
C GLN A 20 -4.32 -19.34 -10.43
N LEU A 21 -3.44 -18.50 -9.88
CA LEU A 21 -3.09 -18.52 -8.46
C LEU A 21 -4.27 -18.09 -7.59
N GLN A 22 -4.98 -17.05 -7.96
CA GLN A 22 -6.19 -16.60 -7.27
C GLN A 22 -7.29 -17.67 -7.29
N ALA A 23 -7.46 -18.38 -8.42
CA ALA A 23 -8.42 -19.49 -8.51
C ALA A 23 -8.06 -20.66 -7.59
N ARG A 24 -6.77 -20.88 -7.32
CA ARG A 24 -6.31 -21.99 -6.46
C ARG A 24 -6.26 -21.63 -4.98
N ARG A 25 -5.92 -20.40 -4.64
CA ARG A 25 -5.61 -19.97 -3.26
C ARG A 25 -6.57 -18.93 -2.69
N GLY A 26 -7.47 -18.39 -3.50
CA GLY A 26 -8.20 -17.16 -3.18
C GLY A 26 -7.27 -15.96 -3.23
N GLY A 27 -7.76 -14.77 -2.98
CA GLY A 27 -6.94 -13.56 -2.94
C GLY A 27 -7.78 -12.32 -3.22
N SER A 28 -7.39 -11.18 -2.67
CA SER A 28 -8.10 -9.91 -2.77
C SER A 28 -7.24 -8.77 -3.32
N GLY A 29 -5.93 -9.00 -3.45
CA GLY A 29 -5.00 -8.00 -4.00
C GLY A 29 -5.35 -7.61 -5.43
N ALA A 30 -5.30 -6.31 -5.73
CA ALA A 30 -5.70 -5.76 -7.04
C ALA A 30 -4.95 -6.39 -8.22
N MET A 31 -3.70 -6.73 -8.00
CA MET A 31 -2.82 -7.33 -9.00
C MET A 31 -2.39 -8.76 -8.61
N GLY A 32 -3.00 -9.34 -7.54
CA GLY A 32 -2.68 -10.66 -7.03
C GLY A 32 -1.34 -10.73 -6.29
N GLN A 33 -0.86 -9.63 -5.74
CA GLN A 33 0.38 -9.58 -4.96
C GLN A 33 0.32 -10.52 -3.75
N ASP A 34 -0.82 -10.58 -3.07
CA ASP A 34 -1.09 -11.45 -1.95
C ASP A 34 -0.87 -12.93 -2.28
N VAL A 35 -1.44 -13.40 -3.41
CA VAL A 35 -1.26 -14.80 -3.84
C VAL A 35 0.15 -15.06 -4.38
N PHE A 36 0.77 -14.07 -5.02
CA PHE A 36 2.15 -14.18 -5.48
C PHE A 36 3.12 -14.35 -4.30
N VAL A 37 2.95 -13.55 -3.25
CA VAL A 37 3.74 -13.65 -2.01
C VAL A 37 3.56 -15.02 -1.35
N LEU A 38 2.33 -15.53 -1.26
CA LEU A 38 2.07 -16.87 -0.74
C LEU A 38 2.76 -17.96 -1.56
N GLU A 39 2.75 -17.84 -2.88
CA GLU A 39 3.45 -18.81 -3.75
C GLU A 39 4.96 -18.76 -3.53
N LEU A 40 5.53 -17.55 -3.51
CA LEU A 40 6.96 -17.34 -3.29
C LEU A 40 7.44 -17.88 -1.93
N LEU A 41 6.62 -17.72 -0.90
CA LEU A 41 6.91 -18.17 0.47
C LEU A 41 6.37 -19.58 0.77
N GLY A 42 6.09 -20.39 -0.27
CA GLY A 42 5.68 -21.78 -0.10
C GLY A 42 4.35 -21.97 0.65
N GLY A 43 3.44 -21.00 0.59
CA GLY A 43 2.18 -21.03 1.33
C GLY A 43 2.32 -20.72 2.82
N MET A 44 3.32 -19.92 3.19
CA MET A 44 3.60 -19.54 4.58
C MET A 44 2.35 -19.13 5.34
N ARG A 45 2.22 -19.64 6.55
CA ARG A 45 1.19 -19.23 7.51
C ARG A 45 1.82 -18.47 8.66
N ALA A 46 1.02 -17.62 9.31
CA ALA A 46 1.42 -16.84 10.48
C ALA A 46 2.66 -15.95 10.25
N GLY A 47 2.86 -15.47 9.02
CA GLY A 47 3.89 -14.49 8.69
C GLY A 47 3.58 -13.11 9.25
N CYS A 48 4.50 -12.18 9.05
CA CYS A 48 4.38 -10.79 9.47
C CYS A 48 4.46 -9.85 8.26
N PHE A 49 3.44 -9.01 8.10
CA PHE A 49 3.44 -7.99 7.04
C PHE A 49 3.51 -6.57 7.61
N VAL A 50 3.95 -5.64 6.76
CA VAL A 50 3.71 -4.21 6.91
C VAL A 50 3.08 -3.70 5.63
N ASP A 51 1.96 -2.96 5.76
CA ASP A 51 1.19 -2.41 4.65
C ASP A 51 1.11 -0.89 4.80
N ILE A 52 1.85 -0.17 3.98
CA ILE A 52 1.94 1.30 4.02
C ILE A 52 1.10 1.87 2.88
N GLY A 53 0.12 2.70 3.23
CA GLY A 53 -0.93 3.13 2.31
C GLY A 53 -2.05 2.11 2.20
N ALA A 54 -2.43 1.52 3.34
CA ALA A 54 -3.36 0.39 3.39
C ALA A 54 -4.81 0.75 3.02
N SER A 55 -5.12 2.03 2.79
CA SER A 55 -6.45 2.52 2.44
C SER A 55 -7.53 2.05 3.43
N ASP A 56 -8.68 1.56 2.95
CA ASP A 56 -9.76 1.01 3.79
C ASP A 56 -9.44 -0.39 4.37
N GLY A 57 -8.29 -0.94 4.02
CA GLY A 57 -7.78 -2.23 4.49
C GLY A 57 -8.43 -3.47 3.85
N VAL A 58 -9.37 -3.30 2.94
CA VAL A 58 -10.12 -4.41 2.30
C VAL A 58 -10.06 -4.30 0.78
N SER A 59 -10.50 -3.15 0.26
CA SER A 59 -10.58 -2.93 -1.18
C SER A 59 -9.18 -2.95 -1.80
N ILE A 60 -8.96 -3.88 -2.72
CA ILE A 60 -7.66 -4.05 -3.40
C ILE A 60 -6.44 -4.25 -2.46
N SER A 61 -6.66 -4.66 -1.21
CA SER A 61 -5.60 -4.84 -0.23
C SER A 61 -4.67 -6.01 -0.56
N ASN A 62 -3.37 -5.78 -0.49
CA ASN A 62 -2.33 -6.79 -0.68
C ASN A 62 -2.12 -7.69 0.54
N THR A 63 -2.71 -7.36 1.69
CA THR A 63 -2.45 -8.04 2.96
C THR A 63 -3.71 -8.58 3.65
N PHE A 64 -4.91 -8.18 3.21
CA PHE A 64 -6.17 -8.61 3.80
C PHE A 64 -6.37 -10.12 3.73
N HIS A 65 -6.12 -10.72 2.57
CA HIS A 65 -6.21 -12.16 2.39
C HIS A 65 -5.18 -12.94 3.24
N LEU A 66 -3.96 -12.41 3.35
CA LEU A 66 -2.91 -12.99 4.20
C LEU A 66 -3.35 -13.03 5.67
N GLU A 67 -3.94 -11.94 6.16
CA GLU A 67 -4.47 -11.87 7.52
C GLU A 67 -5.63 -12.84 7.74
N ARG A 68 -6.64 -12.80 6.87
CA ARG A 68 -7.90 -13.52 7.05
C ARG A 68 -7.78 -15.02 6.90
N GLU A 69 -7.06 -15.49 5.89
CA GLU A 69 -7.04 -16.89 5.48
C GLU A 69 -5.75 -17.62 5.89
N HIS A 70 -4.65 -16.88 6.06
CA HIS A 70 -3.35 -17.47 6.37
C HIS A 70 -2.84 -17.14 7.77
N GLY A 71 -3.62 -16.39 8.57
CA GLY A 71 -3.29 -16.09 9.97
C GLY A 71 -2.09 -15.16 10.12
N TRP A 72 -1.76 -14.39 9.10
CA TRP A 72 -0.71 -13.40 9.18
C TRP A 72 -1.09 -12.27 10.13
N ARG A 73 -0.11 -11.63 10.71
CA ARG A 73 -0.23 -10.46 11.57
C ARG A 73 0.68 -9.35 11.05
N GLY A 74 0.53 -8.14 11.54
CA GLY A 74 1.39 -7.06 11.11
C GLY A 74 0.84 -5.69 11.43
N LEU A 75 1.29 -4.71 10.66
CA LEU A 75 0.93 -3.30 10.78
C LEU A 75 0.37 -2.79 9.46
N ALA A 76 -0.79 -2.15 9.51
CA ALA A 76 -1.37 -1.40 8.40
C ALA A 76 -1.38 0.09 8.73
N VAL A 77 -0.88 0.91 7.81
CA VAL A 77 -0.68 2.35 8.01
C VAL A 77 -1.48 3.12 6.98
N GLU A 78 -2.31 4.07 7.45
CA GLU A 78 -3.11 4.95 6.59
C GLU A 78 -3.15 6.37 7.16
N PRO A 79 -2.70 7.39 6.40
CA PRO A 79 -2.63 8.76 6.90
C PRO A 79 -3.97 9.49 6.96
N ILE A 80 -4.92 9.19 6.07
CA ILE A 80 -6.20 9.93 5.99
C ILE A 80 -7.13 9.47 7.11
N PRO A 81 -7.51 10.33 8.07
CA PRO A 81 -8.28 9.92 9.25
C PRO A 81 -9.61 9.23 8.92
N SER A 82 -10.36 9.75 7.96
CA SER A 82 -11.67 9.18 7.57
C SER A 82 -11.56 7.80 6.93
N ILE A 83 -10.45 7.51 6.28
CA ILE A 83 -10.14 6.21 5.65
C ILE A 83 -9.56 5.28 6.70
N PHE A 84 -8.69 5.79 7.57
CA PHE A 84 -8.14 5.05 8.70
C PHE A 84 -9.23 4.45 9.61
N GLU A 85 -10.32 5.17 9.87
CA GLU A 85 -11.43 4.61 10.67
C GLU A 85 -12.07 3.37 9.99
N LYS A 86 -12.13 3.34 8.65
CA LYS A 86 -12.58 2.15 7.91
C LYS A 86 -11.57 1.01 8.03
N LEU A 87 -10.29 1.32 7.84
CA LEU A 87 -9.18 0.39 8.03
C LEU A 87 -9.24 -0.26 9.41
N LYS A 88 -9.31 0.55 10.46
CA LYS A 88 -9.36 0.12 11.85
C LYS A 88 -10.56 -0.78 12.15
N ALA A 89 -11.71 -0.48 11.56
CA ALA A 89 -12.92 -1.29 11.73
C ALA A 89 -12.85 -2.64 10.99
N ALA A 90 -12.12 -2.70 9.87
CA ALA A 90 -12.07 -3.87 8.98
C ALA A 90 -10.97 -4.88 9.35
N ARG A 91 -9.88 -4.43 9.98
CA ARG A 91 -8.67 -5.22 10.18
C ARG A 91 -8.49 -5.65 11.63
N ARG A 92 -7.85 -6.80 11.83
CA ARG A 92 -7.46 -7.35 13.15
C ARG A 92 -5.99 -7.09 13.48
N CYS A 93 -5.18 -6.80 12.48
CA CYS A 93 -3.78 -6.42 12.65
C CYS A 93 -3.67 -5.07 13.38
N GLN A 94 -2.46 -4.71 13.77
CA GLN A 94 -2.22 -3.37 14.29
C GLN A 94 -2.43 -2.33 13.20
N THR A 95 -2.99 -1.17 13.57
CA THR A 95 -3.26 -0.08 12.63
C THR A 95 -2.67 1.21 13.16
N LEU A 96 -2.14 2.05 12.28
CA LEU A 96 -1.50 3.33 12.62
C LEU A 96 -2.02 4.44 11.71
N ASN A 97 -2.62 5.50 12.30
CA ASN A 97 -3.01 6.68 11.54
C ASN A 97 -1.83 7.64 11.39
N ALA A 98 -1.04 7.43 10.36
CA ALA A 98 0.20 8.17 10.10
C ALA A 98 0.69 7.99 8.65
N CYS A 99 1.69 8.78 8.29
CA CYS A 99 2.61 8.48 7.18
C CYS A 99 3.87 7.78 7.70
N VAL A 100 4.50 6.97 6.87
CA VAL A 100 5.90 6.56 7.05
C VAL A 100 6.76 7.42 6.15
N SER A 101 7.80 8.04 6.72
CA SER A 101 8.66 9.02 6.03
C SER A 101 10.12 8.88 6.47
N ASP A 102 10.99 9.68 5.89
CA ASP A 102 12.40 9.79 6.24
C ASP A 102 12.66 10.46 7.61
N ARG A 103 11.64 11.15 8.16
CA ARG A 103 11.70 11.82 9.46
C ARG A 103 10.37 11.75 10.19
N SER A 104 10.45 11.77 11.51
CA SER A 104 9.26 11.82 12.38
C SER A 104 8.78 13.26 12.58
N GLY A 105 7.53 13.39 13.02
CA GLY A 105 6.92 14.68 13.32
C GLY A 105 5.54 14.82 12.71
N THR A 106 5.25 16.02 12.21
CA THR A 106 3.99 16.36 11.54
C THR A 106 4.31 16.96 10.18
N ALA A 107 3.59 16.57 9.17
CA ALA A 107 3.74 17.08 7.82
C ALA A 107 2.41 17.45 7.18
N ARG A 108 2.46 18.32 6.17
CA ARG A 108 1.32 18.65 5.33
C ARG A 108 1.06 17.52 4.35
N PHE A 109 -0.19 17.15 4.24
CA PHE A 109 -0.65 16.07 3.37
C PHE A 109 -1.81 16.56 2.50
N THR A 110 -1.68 16.40 1.21
CA THR A 110 -2.73 16.74 0.26
C THR A 110 -3.67 15.55 0.12
N GLU A 111 -4.85 15.66 0.70
CA GLU A 111 -5.93 14.70 0.54
C GLU A 111 -6.74 15.01 -0.71
N VAL A 112 -6.98 14.00 -1.54
CA VAL A 112 -7.92 14.08 -2.65
C VAL A 112 -9.24 13.46 -2.20
N VAL A 113 -10.28 14.26 -2.11
CA VAL A 113 -11.61 13.87 -1.63
C VAL A 113 -12.45 13.30 -2.79
N ASP A 114 -13.48 12.49 -2.48
CA ASP A 114 -14.46 11.95 -3.43
C ASP A 114 -13.95 10.91 -4.43
N GLY A 115 -13.37 9.85 -3.90
CA GLY A 115 -13.13 8.59 -4.62
C GLY A 115 -11.84 8.50 -5.42
N THR A 116 -10.96 9.49 -5.28
CA THR A 116 -9.58 9.48 -5.82
C THR A 116 -8.51 9.59 -4.74
N HIS A 117 -8.87 9.22 -3.50
CA HIS A 117 -7.97 9.32 -2.35
C HIS A 117 -6.63 8.60 -2.54
N MET A 118 -6.58 7.60 -3.43
CA MET A 118 -5.34 6.92 -3.82
C MET A 118 -4.27 7.85 -4.43
N TYR A 119 -4.63 9.05 -4.87
CA TYR A 119 -3.67 10.06 -5.33
C TYR A 119 -3.22 11.04 -4.23
N SER A 120 -3.69 10.83 -3.01
CA SER A 120 -3.29 11.66 -1.86
C SER A 120 -1.85 11.37 -1.45
N GLY A 121 -1.14 12.36 -0.90
CA GLY A 121 0.25 12.17 -0.52
C GLY A 121 0.82 13.36 0.27
N LEU A 122 2.05 13.20 0.76
CA LEU A 122 2.78 14.28 1.43
C LEU A 122 2.97 15.45 0.48
N SER A 123 2.48 16.64 0.85
CA SER A 123 2.46 17.83 -0.03
C SER A 123 3.86 18.23 -0.52
N GLU A 124 4.86 18.09 0.34
CA GLU A 124 6.26 18.40 0.01
C GLU A 124 6.96 17.39 -0.92
N LYS A 125 6.39 16.19 -1.06
CA LYS A 125 6.92 15.12 -1.92
C LYS A 125 6.20 15.03 -3.27
N MET A 126 5.14 15.79 -3.47
CA MET A 126 4.39 15.81 -4.73
C MET A 126 5.15 16.60 -5.81
N ASP A 127 5.51 15.92 -6.88
CA ASP A 127 6.05 16.57 -8.07
C ASP A 127 4.93 17.11 -8.99
N GLU A 128 5.32 17.89 -10.00
CA GLU A 128 4.36 18.43 -10.98
C GLU A 128 3.61 17.36 -11.78
N ARG A 129 4.21 16.16 -11.95
CA ARG A 129 3.54 15.05 -12.68
C ARG A 129 2.42 14.51 -11.84
N HIS A 130 2.65 14.35 -10.53
CA HIS A 130 1.65 13.90 -9.58
C HIS A 130 0.49 14.90 -9.49
N ILE A 131 0.78 16.18 -9.33
CA ILE A 131 -0.23 17.25 -9.32
C ILE A 131 -1.05 17.26 -10.61
N ARG A 132 -0.42 17.07 -11.78
CA ARG A 132 -1.15 16.94 -13.05
C ARG A 132 -2.04 15.69 -13.10
N ARG A 133 -1.63 14.56 -12.50
CA ARG A 133 -2.47 13.35 -12.39
C ARG A 133 -3.71 13.61 -11.55
N ILE A 134 -3.57 14.26 -10.39
CA ILE A 134 -4.68 14.65 -9.53
C ILE A 134 -5.68 15.52 -10.31
N ARG A 135 -5.20 16.60 -10.94
CA ARG A 135 -6.04 17.53 -11.72
C ARG A 135 -6.82 16.79 -12.81
N ARG A 136 -6.15 15.97 -13.62
CA ARG A 136 -6.81 15.17 -14.66
C ARG A 136 -7.81 14.15 -14.11
N ALA A 137 -7.57 13.60 -12.93
CA ALA A 137 -8.50 12.66 -12.30
C ALA A 137 -9.78 13.38 -11.84
N ILE A 138 -9.65 14.57 -11.24
CA ILE A 138 -10.76 15.43 -10.85
C ILE A 138 -11.56 15.87 -12.07
N GLU A 139 -10.89 16.38 -13.11
CA GLU A 139 -11.53 16.82 -14.36
C GLU A 139 -12.35 15.70 -15.02
N ARG A 140 -11.79 14.48 -15.11
CA ARG A 140 -12.48 13.34 -15.72
C ARG A 140 -13.73 12.89 -14.97
N ARG A 141 -13.76 13.09 -13.65
CA ARG A 141 -14.90 12.72 -12.82
C ARG A 141 -15.94 13.83 -12.69
N GLY A 142 -15.60 15.05 -13.10
CA GLY A 142 -16.47 16.22 -12.96
C GLY A 142 -16.71 16.64 -11.51
N GLN A 143 -16.02 16.01 -10.57
CA GLN A 143 -16.09 16.30 -9.13
C GLN A 143 -14.80 15.88 -8.46
N GLY A 144 -14.52 16.45 -7.32
CA GLY A 144 -13.37 16.17 -6.49
C GLY A 144 -12.73 17.47 -6.01
N LEU A 145 -12.21 17.42 -4.80
CA LEU A 145 -11.53 18.53 -4.15
C LEU A 145 -10.20 18.03 -3.60
N THR A 146 -9.24 18.93 -3.53
CA THR A 146 -8.05 18.70 -2.72
C THR A 146 -8.19 19.45 -1.40
N ARG A 147 -7.81 18.81 -0.33
CA ARG A 147 -7.78 19.40 1.01
C ARG A 147 -6.41 19.18 1.61
N GLU A 148 -5.83 20.20 2.24
CA GLU A 148 -4.60 20.06 3.01
C GLU A 148 -4.95 19.69 4.45
N ILE A 149 -4.34 18.62 4.95
CA ILE A 149 -4.46 18.16 6.32
C ILE A 149 -3.08 18.01 6.95
N GLN A 150 -3.02 18.01 8.27
CA GLN A 150 -1.81 17.68 9.01
C GLN A 150 -1.84 16.20 9.39
N VAL A 151 -0.77 15.49 9.08
CA VAL A 151 -0.62 14.06 9.41
C VAL A 151 0.62 13.83 10.27
N ARG A 152 0.55 12.85 11.15
CA ARG A 152 1.73 12.39 11.87
C ARG A 152 2.62 11.60 10.93
N CYS A 153 3.94 11.77 11.09
CA CYS A 153 4.94 11.02 10.37
C CYS A 153 5.78 10.21 11.36
N PHE A 154 6.08 9.00 11.00
CA PHE A 154 6.99 8.11 11.70
C PHE A 154 8.11 7.70 10.75
N THR A 155 9.30 7.51 11.27
CA THR A 155 10.31 6.75 10.52
C THR A 155 9.91 5.28 10.46
N TRP A 156 10.48 4.54 9.53
CA TRP A 156 10.31 3.09 9.44
C TRP A 156 10.58 2.38 10.77
N ALA A 157 11.73 2.71 11.41
CA ALA A 157 12.11 2.10 12.67
C ALA A 157 11.11 2.38 13.79
N GLU A 158 10.61 3.61 13.89
CA GLU A 158 9.62 3.97 14.91
C GLU A 158 8.26 3.31 14.66
N ALA A 159 7.82 3.20 13.40
CA ALA A 159 6.59 2.50 13.05
C ALA A 159 6.65 1.02 13.48
N LEU A 160 7.76 0.34 13.17
CA LEU A 160 7.99 -1.04 13.62
C LEU A 160 8.06 -1.17 15.13
N ALA A 161 8.80 -0.27 15.80
CA ALA A 161 8.92 -0.26 17.26
C ALA A 161 7.55 -0.05 17.93
N THR A 162 6.73 0.87 17.41
CA THR A 162 5.38 1.13 17.90
C THR A 162 4.50 -0.12 17.81
N ALA A 163 4.67 -0.91 16.76
CA ALA A 163 3.95 -2.16 16.54
C ALA A 163 4.62 -3.40 17.18
N GLY A 164 5.77 -3.25 17.83
CA GLY A 164 6.53 -4.39 18.39
C GLY A 164 6.97 -5.40 17.33
N ILE A 165 7.20 -4.97 16.10
CA ILE A 165 7.58 -5.83 14.97
C ILE A 165 9.11 -5.86 14.86
N ALA A 166 9.69 -7.03 15.07
CA ALA A 166 11.13 -7.26 14.93
C ALA A 166 11.53 -7.84 13.56
N LYS A 167 10.60 -8.52 12.89
CA LYS A 167 10.83 -9.16 11.59
C LYS A 167 9.62 -8.95 10.69
N VAL A 168 9.87 -8.60 9.44
CA VAL A 168 8.86 -8.44 8.39
C VAL A 168 9.12 -9.49 7.31
N ASP A 169 8.11 -10.27 6.98
CA ASP A 169 8.16 -11.28 5.91
C ASP A 169 7.62 -10.72 4.58
N PHE A 170 6.74 -9.71 4.64
CA PHE A 170 6.21 -9.02 3.48
C PHE A 170 5.98 -7.53 3.75
N LEU A 171 6.47 -6.68 2.87
CA LEU A 171 6.19 -5.24 2.85
C LEU A 171 5.39 -4.90 1.60
N SER A 172 4.18 -4.39 1.80
CA SER A 172 3.38 -3.71 0.78
C SER A 172 3.60 -2.20 0.93
N LEU A 173 4.02 -1.56 -0.16
CA LEU A 173 4.29 -0.13 -0.18
C LEU A 173 3.51 0.51 -1.33
N ASP A 174 2.44 1.22 -0.99
CA ASP A 174 1.63 2.00 -1.93
C ASP A 174 1.57 3.46 -1.46
N THR A 175 2.65 4.18 -1.73
CA THR A 175 2.77 5.60 -1.38
C THR A 175 2.95 6.42 -2.65
N GLU A 176 1.95 7.16 -3.03
CA GLU A 176 1.97 8.04 -4.20
C GLU A 176 3.04 9.15 -4.01
N GLY A 177 4.28 8.84 -4.44
CA GLY A 177 5.40 9.78 -4.49
C GLY A 177 6.11 10.12 -3.16
N GLY A 178 5.69 9.54 -2.04
CA GLY A 178 6.21 9.89 -0.70
C GLY A 178 7.14 8.88 -0.05
N GLY A 179 7.34 7.73 -0.64
CA GLY A 179 8.05 6.60 -0.05
C GLY A 179 9.57 6.72 -0.09
N GLY A 180 10.14 7.62 0.69
CA GLY A 180 11.55 7.54 1.03
C GLY A 180 11.79 6.48 2.10
N LEU A 181 11.74 5.19 1.76
CA LEU A 181 12.34 4.19 2.64
C LEU A 181 13.86 4.44 2.64
N PRO A 182 14.51 4.44 3.81
CA PRO A 182 15.96 4.52 3.85
C PRO A 182 16.55 3.31 3.11
N ASN A 183 17.65 3.53 2.37
CA ASN A 183 18.39 2.51 1.62
C ASN A 183 18.91 1.31 2.45
N GLN A 184 18.46 1.16 3.69
CA GLN A 184 18.90 0.17 4.66
C GLN A 184 17.79 -0.78 5.16
N VAL A 185 16.66 -0.85 4.48
CA VAL A 185 15.70 -1.91 4.80
C VAL A 185 16.23 -3.24 4.28
N GLN A 186 17.08 -3.89 5.09
CA GLN A 186 17.42 -5.31 4.91
C GLN A 186 16.21 -6.15 5.32
N CYS A 187 15.21 -6.18 4.48
CA CYS A 187 14.17 -7.19 4.51
C CYS A 187 14.44 -8.15 3.36
N GLY A 188 14.12 -9.41 3.53
CA GLY A 188 13.94 -10.30 2.39
C GLY A 188 12.72 -9.81 1.61
N LEU A 189 12.91 -8.72 0.85
CA LEU A 189 11.87 -7.96 0.18
C LEU A 189 11.51 -8.61 -1.14
N VAL A 190 10.22 -8.83 -1.32
CA VAL A 190 9.61 -8.76 -2.64
C VAL A 190 9.02 -7.37 -2.77
N GLU A 191 9.75 -6.45 -3.40
CA GLU A 191 9.17 -5.26 -4.01
C GLU A 191 8.36 -5.73 -5.23
N VAL A 192 7.08 -5.45 -5.23
CA VAL A 192 6.20 -5.74 -6.37
C VAL A 192 5.81 -4.45 -7.05
#